data_e3f94a8f5ec596914bed5990c3b9b456
#
_entry.id   e3f94a8f5ec596914bed5990c3b9b456
#
_cell.length_a   1.000
_cell.length_b   1.000
_cell.length_c   1.000
_cell.angle_alpha   90.00
_cell.angle_beta   90.00
_cell.angle_gamma   90.00
#
_symmetry.space_group_name_H-M   'P 1'
#
loop_
_entity.id
_entity.type
_entity.pdbx_description
1 polymer ?
#
loop_
_entity_poly.entity_id
_entity_poly.type
_entity_poly.pdbx_seq_one_letter_code
_entity_poly.pdbx_strand_id
1 'polypeptide(L)'
;MKRFFNTIKSSKVYIFSVIFITVLMLISLLAPILPIDPTKTNISSLSQGPSLQYLFGTDEVGRDYFARVVYGGQVSLKVGLLAMITSVIIGTTIGLIAGYLGGWIDNLLMRIVDVLSSIPWLVLVIVLSVFLKPGLTSIVIVIGCFSWMRLARLIRAETLSAKEYDYVVYSKFTGVKATTILKRHILPAIIPTLVVAASS
;
A
#
# COMPACT_ATOMS: atom_id res chain seq x y z
N MET A 1 -1.70 -17.36 15.80
CA MET A 1 -1.89 -16.13 16.57
C MET A 1 -1.11 -16.08 17.89
N LYS A 2 -1.25 -17.05 18.83
CA LYS A 2 -0.51 -17.00 20.12
C LYS A 2 1.04 -16.95 20.00
N ARG A 3 1.64 -17.65 19.04
CA ARG A 3 3.10 -17.58 18.80
C ARG A 3 3.55 -16.20 18.31
N PHE A 4 2.78 -15.55 17.44
CA PHE A 4 3.05 -14.19 16.95
C PHE A 4 3.03 -13.16 18.08
N PHE A 5 2.02 -13.21 18.96
CA PHE A 5 1.94 -12.35 20.14
C PHE A 5 3.08 -12.59 21.16
N ASN A 6 3.54 -13.83 21.31
CA ASN A 6 4.65 -14.14 22.22
C ASN A 6 6.00 -13.64 21.67
N THR A 7 6.21 -13.68 20.34
CA THR A 7 7.40 -13.12 19.70
C THR A 7 7.43 -11.58 19.82
N ILE A 8 6.28 -10.93 19.71
CA ILE A 8 6.15 -9.49 19.93
C ILE A 8 6.53 -9.11 21.35
N LYS A 9 6.10 -9.87 22.38
CA LYS A 9 6.41 -9.61 23.78
C LYS A 9 7.88 -9.80 24.14
N SER A 10 8.66 -10.55 23.37
CA SER A 10 10.04 -10.90 23.72
C SER A 10 11.10 -9.89 23.25
N SER A 11 10.79 -8.97 22.34
CA SER A 11 11.73 -7.99 21.81
C SER A 11 11.31 -6.56 22.14
N LYS A 12 12.13 -5.86 22.93
CA LYS A 12 11.91 -4.44 23.25
C LYS A 12 11.83 -3.53 22.01
N VAL A 13 12.59 -3.87 20.96
CA VAL A 13 12.58 -3.15 19.69
C VAL A 13 11.23 -3.28 18.99
N TYR A 14 10.63 -4.47 19.02
CA TYR A 14 9.33 -4.72 18.42
C TYR A 14 8.21 -3.92 19.11
N ILE A 15 8.21 -3.93 20.44
CA ILE A 15 7.24 -3.15 21.25
C ILE A 15 7.39 -1.66 20.95
N PHE A 16 8.63 -1.15 20.94
CA PHE A 16 8.90 0.25 20.62
C PHE A 16 8.39 0.61 19.22
N SER A 17 8.68 -0.19 18.21
CA SER A 17 8.24 0.06 16.83
C SER A 17 6.71 0.08 16.69
N VAL A 18 6.02 -0.85 17.35
CA VAL A 18 4.54 -0.89 17.33
C VAL A 18 3.97 0.34 18.03
N ILE A 19 4.48 0.71 19.20
CA ILE A 19 4.03 1.90 19.93
C ILE A 19 4.29 3.15 19.08
N PHE A 20 5.48 3.29 18.52
CA PHE A 20 5.87 4.45 17.70
C PHE A 20 4.96 4.63 16.49
N ILE A 21 4.74 3.56 15.71
CA ILE A 21 3.83 3.59 14.55
C ILE A 21 2.40 3.91 14.99
N THR A 22 1.93 3.28 16.08
CA THR A 22 0.57 3.50 16.58
C THR A 22 0.37 4.97 17.00
N VAL A 23 1.34 5.54 17.70
CA VAL A 23 1.31 6.96 18.11
C VAL A 23 1.28 7.88 16.89
N LEU A 24 2.15 7.65 15.90
CA LEU A 24 2.15 8.44 14.67
C LEU A 24 0.82 8.34 13.91
N MET A 25 0.25 7.13 13.82
CA MET A 25 -1.06 6.94 13.19
C MET A 25 -2.17 7.67 13.95
N LEU A 26 -2.19 7.58 15.27
CA LEU A 26 -3.19 8.26 16.11
C LEU A 26 -3.09 9.79 15.98
N ILE A 27 -1.89 10.35 16.07
CA ILE A 27 -1.67 11.80 15.91
C ILE A 27 -2.14 12.25 14.52
N SER A 28 -1.79 11.52 13.47
CA SER A 28 -2.19 11.85 12.09
C SER A 28 -3.69 11.72 11.88
N LEU A 29 -4.34 10.72 12.48
CA LEU A 29 -5.81 10.55 12.40
C LEU A 29 -6.56 11.64 13.17
N LEU A 30 -6.00 12.09 14.28
CA LEU A 30 -6.57 13.15 15.11
C LEU A 30 -6.26 14.56 14.58
N ALA A 31 -5.44 14.71 13.55
CA ALA A 31 -5.06 16.00 12.97
C ALA A 31 -6.23 16.96 12.74
N PRO A 32 -7.40 16.55 12.21
CA PRO A 32 -8.53 17.46 11.98
C PRO A 32 -9.18 17.99 13.26
N ILE A 33 -8.94 17.32 14.41
CA ILE A 33 -9.52 17.69 15.72
C ILE A 33 -8.58 18.60 16.50
N LEU A 34 -7.29 18.56 16.15
CA LEU A 34 -6.29 19.40 16.81
C LEU A 34 -6.44 20.87 16.35
N PRO A 35 -6.30 21.83 17.27
CA PRO A 35 -6.39 23.25 16.96
C PRO A 35 -5.12 23.78 16.28
N ILE A 36 -4.64 23.09 15.24
CA ILE A 36 -3.43 23.40 14.48
C ILE A 36 -3.78 23.58 13.01
N ASP A 37 -3.16 24.54 12.35
CA ASP A 37 -3.39 24.83 10.92
C ASP A 37 -2.05 24.75 10.16
N PRO A 38 -1.89 23.76 9.25
CA PRO A 38 -0.66 23.57 8.48
C PRO A 38 -0.42 24.63 7.40
N THR A 39 -1.45 25.47 7.13
CA THR A 39 -1.43 26.45 6.03
C THR A 39 -1.28 27.88 6.52
N LYS A 40 -1.58 28.14 7.79
CA LYS A 40 -1.53 29.48 8.37
C LYS A 40 -0.11 30.04 8.35
N THR A 41 0.09 31.11 7.60
CA THR A 41 1.36 31.83 7.52
C THR A 41 1.45 32.93 8.57
N ASN A 42 2.64 33.16 9.14
CA ASN A 42 2.89 34.25 10.08
C ASN A 42 4.24 34.92 9.77
N ILE A 43 4.16 36.06 9.14
CA ILE A 43 5.35 36.82 8.70
C ILE A 43 6.26 37.22 9.89
N SER A 44 5.69 37.37 11.09
CA SER A 44 6.45 37.70 12.30
C SER A 44 7.26 36.52 12.86
N SER A 45 7.05 35.32 12.32
CA SER A 45 7.63 34.05 12.84
C SER A 45 8.33 33.26 11.74
N LEU A 46 9.02 33.94 10.82
CA LEU A 46 9.77 33.30 9.72
C LEU A 46 10.99 32.53 10.27
N SER A 47 11.17 31.29 9.83
CA SER A 47 12.34 30.44 10.09
C SER A 47 12.75 30.41 11.58
N GLN A 48 11.79 30.40 12.51
CA GLN A 48 12.06 30.32 13.94
C GLN A 48 12.42 28.89 14.33
N GLY A 49 13.35 28.75 15.26
CA GLY A 49 13.70 27.48 15.90
C GLY A 49 12.58 26.92 16.78
N PRO A 50 12.71 25.67 17.23
CA PRO A 50 11.76 25.05 18.15
C PRO A 50 11.54 25.87 19.41
N SER A 51 10.26 26.02 19.80
CA SER A 51 9.84 26.77 20.99
C SER A 51 8.57 26.14 21.60
N LEU A 52 8.13 26.66 22.76
CA LEU A 52 6.86 26.21 23.36
C LEU A 52 5.64 26.57 22.49
N GLN A 53 5.75 27.62 21.68
CA GLN A 53 4.69 28.04 20.75
C GLN A 53 4.74 27.25 19.44
N TYR A 54 5.93 26.93 18.95
CA TYR A 54 6.17 26.17 17.72
C TYR A 54 7.09 25.00 18.04
N LEU A 55 6.52 23.84 18.34
CA LEU A 55 7.26 22.67 18.82
C LEU A 55 8.41 22.25 17.90
N PHE A 56 8.22 22.34 16.60
CA PHE A 56 9.24 22.02 15.58
C PHE A 56 9.76 23.27 14.85
N GLY A 57 9.46 24.45 15.38
CA GLY A 57 9.77 25.72 14.73
C GLY A 57 8.84 26.02 13.55
N THR A 58 9.23 27.00 12.73
CA THR A 58 8.47 27.49 11.58
C THR A 58 9.29 27.44 10.31
N ASP A 59 8.60 27.37 9.18
CA ASP A 59 9.23 27.40 7.86
C ASP A 59 9.53 28.83 7.35
N GLU A 60 10.04 28.93 6.13
CA GLU A 60 10.42 30.20 5.48
C GLU A 60 9.28 31.21 5.32
N VAL A 61 8.03 30.76 5.42
CA VAL A 61 6.83 31.60 5.35
C VAL A 61 6.08 31.67 6.68
N GLY A 62 6.70 31.20 7.77
CA GLY A 62 6.19 31.25 9.12
C GLY A 62 5.07 30.25 9.42
N ARG A 63 4.97 29.13 8.68
CA ARG A 63 4.00 28.06 8.98
C ARG A 63 4.57 27.12 10.02
N ASP A 64 3.72 26.59 10.89
CA ASP A 64 4.12 25.64 11.93
C ASP A 64 4.54 24.30 11.35
N TYR A 65 5.79 23.90 11.55
CA TYR A 65 6.31 22.61 11.09
C TYR A 65 5.63 21.42 11.78
N PHE A 66 5.27 21.52 13.05
CA PHE A 66 4.57 20.44 13.74
C PHE A 66 3.21 20.17 13.09
N ALA A 67 2.41 21.23 12.85
CA ALA A 67 1.14 21.11 12.15
C ALA A 67 1.32 20.46 10.76
N ARG A 68 2.34 20.88 10.00
CA ARG A 68 2.64 20.33 8.67
C ARG A 68 3.05 18.86 8.72
N VAL A 69 3.83 18.43 9.71
CA VAL A 69 4.22 17.02 9.90
C VAL A 69 3.00 16.16 10.21
N VAL A 70 2.14 16.61 11.11
CA VAL A 70 0.92 15.89 11.50
C VAL A 70 -0.05 15.73 10.32
N TYR A 71 -0.35 16.81 9.61
CA TYR A 71 -1.21 16.76 8.42
C TYR A 71 -0.56 16.02 7.25
N GLY A 72 0.76 16.17 7.05
CA GLY A 72 1.53 15.39 6.08
C GLY A 72 1.45 13.90 6.35
N GLY A 73 1.53 13.49 7.62
CA GLY A 73 1.30 12.11 8.06
C GLY A 73 -0.08 11.58 7.68
N GLN A 74 -1.13 12.38 7.91
CA GLN A 74 -2.50 12.01 7.52
C GLN A 74 -2.62 11.78 6.00
N VAL A 75 -2.02 12.68 5.22
CA VAL A 75 -2.00 12.58 3.76
C VAL A 75 -1.29 11.32 3.31
N SER A 76 -0.10 11.07 3.85
CA SER A 76 0.72 9.90 3.52
C SER A 76 -0.01 8.59 3.87
N LEU A 77 -0.67 8.53 5.02
CA LEU A 77 -1.47 7.37 5.42
C LEU A 77 -2.65 7.14 4.47
N LYS A 78 -3.38 8.19 4.08
CA LYS A 78 -4.50 8.06 3.12
C LYS A 78 -4.02 7.58 1.76
N VAL A 79 -2.96 8.18 1.22
CA VAL A 79 -2.40 7.79 -0.08
C VAL A 79 -1.89 6.35 -0.04
N GLY A 80 -1.08 6.00 0.97
CA GLY A 80 -0.53 4.65 1.12
C GLY A 80 -1.61 3.58 1.27
N LEU A 81 -2.62 3.82 2.12
CA LEU A 81 -3.71 2.87 2.33
C LEU A 81 -4.54 2.65 1.06
N LEU A 82 -4.91 3.72 0.36
CA LEU A 82 -5.69 3.63 -0.87
C LEU A 82 -4.90 2.95 -1.99
N ALA A 83 -3.63 3.29 -2.14
CA ALA A 83 -2.74 2.64 -3.10
C ALA A 83 -2.55 1.14 -2.78
N MET A 84 -2.37 0.78 -1.52
CA MET A 84 -2.29 -0.60 -1.07
C MET A 84 -3.57 -1.38 -1.40
N ILE A 85 -4.74 -0.83 -1.04
CA ILE A 85 -6.03 -1.50 -1.30
C ILE A 85 -6.23 -1.73 -2.80
N THR A 86 -6.01 -0.72 -3.63
CA THR A 86 -6.16 -0.84 -5.09
C THR A 86 -5.17 -1.84 -5.68
N SER A 87 -3.91 -1.79 -5.24
CA SER A 87 -2.87 -2.73 -5.66
C SER A 87 -3.21 -4.17 -5.28
N VAL A 88 -3.66 -4.39 -4.03
CA VAL A 88 -4.05 -5.72 -3.55
C VAL A 88 -5.23 -6.27 -4.34
N ILE A 89 -6.28 -5.48 -4.56
CA ILE A 89 -7.47 -5.94 -5.28
C ILE A 89 -7.11 -6.27 -6.74
N ILE A 90 -6.50 -5.34 -7.45
CA ILE A 90 -6.21 -5.50 -8.89
C ILE A 90 -5.12 -6.56 -9.08
N GLY A 91 -4.01 -6.45 -8.36
CA GLY A 91 -2.87 -7.36 -8.50
C GLY A 91 -3.22 -8.81 -8.14
N THR A 92 -3.96 -9.02 -7.05
CA THR A 92 -4.40 -10.36 -6.65
C THR A 92 -5.37 -10.94 -7.69
N THR A 93 -6.32 -10.16 -8.17
CA THR A 93 -7.29 -10.64 -9.16
C THR A 93 -6.59 -11.05 -10.46
N ILE A 94 -5.73 -10.19 -11.00
CA ILE A 94 -4.99 -10.47 -12.24
C ILE A 94 -4.02 -11.63 -12.05
N GLY A 95 -3.29 -11.65 -10.94
CA GLY A 95 -2.33 -12.72 -10.64
C GLY A 95 -2.99 -14.08 -10.47
N LEU A 96 -4.13 -14.15 -9.76
CA LEU A 96 -4.91 -15.38 -9.61
C LEU A 96 -5.45 -15.89 -10.94
N ILE A 97 -6.03 -15.01 -11.76
CA ILE A 97 -6.60 -15.38 -13.07
C ILE A 97 -5.48 -15.89 -13.98
N ALA A 98 -4.39 -15.16 -14.11
CA ALA A 98 -3.26 -15.52 -14.95
C ALA A 98 -2.63 -16.86 -14.50
N GLY A 99 -2.31 -17.00 -13.22
CA GLY A 99 -1.66 -18.21 -12.68
C GLY A 99 -2.56 -19.45 -12.74
N TYR A 100 -3.85 -19.31 -12.45
CA TYR A 100 -4.77 -20.45 -12.44
C TYR A 100 -5.16 -20.92 -13.83
N LEU A 101 -5.59 -20.01 -14.71
CA LEU A 101 -6.05 -20.38 -16.07
C LEU A 101 -4.88 -20.75 -16.98
N GLY A 102 -3.75 -20.04 -16.86
CA GLY A 102 -2.57 -20.30 -17.70
C GLY A 102 -2.81 -20.03 -19.19
N GLY A 103 -1.96 -20.62 -20.03
CA GLY A 103 -2.12 -20.59 -21.49
C GLY A 103 -2.14 -19.16 -22.07
N TRP A 104 -3.05 -18.91 -23.01
CA TRP A 104 -3.12 -17.63 -23.71
C TRP A 104 -3.57 -16.47 -22.81
N ILE A 105 -4.43 -16.76 -21.81
CA ILE A 105 -4.90 -15.74 -20.84
C ILE A 105 -3.74 -15.23 -20.01
N ASP A 106 -2.93 -16.14 -19.49
CA ASP A 106 -1.71 -15.80 -18.76
C ASP A 106 -0.76 -14.95 -19.61
N ASN A 107 -0.48 -15.42 -20.83
CA ASN A 107 0.39 -14.71 -21.75
C ASN A 107 -0.13 -13.29 -22.08
N LEU A 108 -1.43 -13.14 -22.31
CA LEU A 108 -2.01 -11.84 -22.59
C LEU A 108 -1.93 -10.89 -21.40
N LEU A 109 -2.35 -11.35 -20.21
CA LEU A 109 -2.32 -10.54 -19.00
C LEU A 109 -0.90 -10.13 -18.62
N MET A 110 0.06 -11.07 -18.69
CA MET A 110 1.46 -10.74 -18.40
C MET A 110 2.07 -9.83 -19.45
N ARG A 111 1.68 -9.95 -20.73
CA ARG A 111 2.15 -9.02 -21.75
C ARG A 111 1.68 -7.58 -21.48
N ILE A 112 0.43 -7.41 -21.04
CA ILE A 112 -0.08 -6.09 -20.61
C ILE A 112 0.74 -5.56 -19.43
N VAL A 113 0.98 -6.41 -18.42
CA VAL A 113 1.81 -6.05 -17.27
C VAL A 113 3.23 -5.65 -17.70
N ASP A 114 3.84 -6.37 -18.66
CA ASP A 114 5.19 -6.11 -19.13
C ASP A 114 5.26 -4.79 -19.91
N VAL A 115 4.31 -4.53 -20.81
CA VAL A 115 4.23 -3.27 -21.56
C VAL A 115 4.06 -2.08 -20.61
N LEU A 116 3.14 -2.16 -19.66
CA LEU A 116 2.94 -1.08 -18.68
C LEU A 116 4.16 -0.88 -17.77
N SER A 117 4.83 -1.97 -17.38
CA SER A 117 6.03 -1.92 -16.53
C SER A 117 7.30 -1.50 -17.28
N SER A 118 7.30 -1.46 -18.61
CA SER A 118 8.45 -0.98 -19.39
C SER A 118 8.63 0.53 -19.31
N ILE A 119 7.58 1.25 -18.91
CA ILE A 119 7.65 2.70 -18.72
C ILE A 119 8.24 2.98 -17.34
N PRO A 120 9.33 3.78 -17.24
CA PRO A 120 9.89 4.16 -15.97
C PRO A 120 8.83 4.83 -15.09
N TRP A 121 8.64 4.30 -13.87
CA TRP A 121 7.63 4.75 -12.91
C TRP A 121 7.57 6.28 -12.75
N LEU A 122 8.74 6.93 -12.55
CA LEU A 122 8.81 8.38 -12.35
C LEU A 122 8.30 9.15 -13.57
N VAL A 123 8.61 8.68 -14.78
CA VAL A 123 8.13 9.31 -16.03
C VAL A 123 6.61 9.24 -16.08
N LEU A 124 6.03 8.08 -15.74
CA LEU A 124 4.59 7.87 -15.72
C LEU A 124 3.90 8.83 -14.73
N VAL A 125 4.43 8.93 -13.50
CA VAL A 125 3.90 9.83 -12.46
C VAL A 125 3.95 11.28 -12.93
N ILE A 126 5.08 11.73 -13.48
CA ILE A 126 5.26 13.12 -13.93
C ILE A 126 4.27 13.43 -15.07
N VAL A 127 4.23 12.60 -16.11
CA VAL A 127 3.37 12.82 -17.27
C VAL A 127 1.90 12.87 -16.86
N LEU A 128 1.44 11.88 -16.07
CA LEU A 128 0.05 11.84 -15.63
C LEU A 128 -0.31 12.98 -14.67
N SER A 129 0.64 13.44 -13.86
CA SER A 129 0.42 14.60 -12.97
C SER A 129 0.18 15.90 -13.73
N VAL A 130 0.70 16.02 -14.95
CA VAL A 130 0.45 17.18 -15.83
C VAL A 130 -0.97 17.15 -16.41
N PHE A 131 -1.47 15.96 -16.77
CA PHE A 131 -2.80 15.81 -17.36
C PHE A 131 -3.94 15.80 -16.32
N LEU A 132 -3.64 15.40 -15.10
CA LEU A 132 -4.60 15.39 -14.02
C LEU A 132 -4.55 16.72 -13.25
N LYS A 133 -5.69 17.14 -12.68
CA LYS A 133 -5.71 18.32 -11.81
C LYS A 133 -4.74 18.11 -10.63
N PRO A 134 -3.89 19.09 -10.30
CA PRO A 134 -3.00 18.98 -9.14
C PRO A 134 -3.80 18.67 -7.86
N GLY A 135 -3.37 17.66 -7.11
CA GLY A 135 -4.02 17.29 -5.86
C GLY A 135 -3.76 15.86 -5.42
N LEU A 136 -4.15 15.56 -4.18
CA LEU A 136 -3.99 14.24 -3.57
C LEU A 136 -4.68 13.12 -4.35
N THR A 137 -5.89 13.40 -4.87
CA THR A 137 -6.67 12.45 -5.65
C THR A 137 -5.91 11.96 -6.89
N SER A 138 -5.25 12.87 -7.59
CA SER A 138 -4.43 12.55 -8.77
C SER A 138 -3.26 11.63 -8.42
N ILE A 139 -2.57 11.92 -7.32
CA ILE A 139 -1.47 11.10 -6.82
C ILE A 139 -1.97 9.69 -6.45
N VAL A 140 -3.08 9.59 -5.74
CA VAL A 140 -3.68 8.29 -5.36
C VAL A 140 -4.06 7.47 -6.59
N ILE A 141 -4.69 8.10 -7.58
CA ILE A 141 -5.08 7.43 -8.83
C ILE A 141 -3.83 6.90 -9.55
N VAL A 142 -2.82 7.75 -9.73
CA VAL A 142 -1.60 7.35 -10.44
C VAL A 142 -0.89 6.22 -9.71
N ILE A 143 -0.66 6.36 -8.41
CA ILE A 143 -0.02 5.30 -7.61
C ILE A 143 -0.84 4.02 -7.65
N GLY A 144 -2.15 4.09 -7.38
CA GLY A 144 -3.04 2.93 -7.37
C GLY A 144 -3.12 2.21 -8.71
N CYS A 145 -3.16 2.97 -9.82
CA CYS A 145 -3.24 2.40 -11.17
C CYS A 145 -1.98 1.66 -11.63
N PHE A 146 -0.84 1.86 -10.98
CA PHE A 146 0.42 1.26 -11.44
C PHE A 146 1.12 0.37 -10.41
N SER A 147 0.80 0.49 -9.13
CA SER A 147 1.43 -0.33 -8.06
C SER A 147 1.05 -1.83 -8.13
N TRP A 148 -0.08 -2.17 -8.74
CA TRP A 148 -0.58 -3.54 -8.80
C TRP A 148 0.25 -4.49 -9.67
N MET A 149 1.02 -3.97 -10.63
CA MET A 149 1.75 -4.79 -11.61
C MET A 149 2.77 -5.73 -10.96
N ARG A 150 3.54 -5.21 -9.99
CA ARG A 150 4.51 -6.01 -9.22
C ARG A 150 3.79 -7.11 -8.43
N LEU A 151 2.68 -6.75 -7.79
CA LEU A 151 1.90 -7.70 -7.01
C LEU A 151 1.24 -8.76 -7.90
N ALA A 152 0.75 -8.40 -9.08
CA ALA A 152 0.18 -9.35 -10.03
C ALA A 152 1.19 -10.44 -10.44
N ARG A 153 2.44 -10.07 -10.73
CA ARG A 153 3.49 -11.05 -11.04
C ARG A 153 3.79 -11.99 -9.87
N LEU A 154 3.88 -11.42 -8.66
CA LEU A 154 4.13 -12.21 -7.45
C LEU A 154 2.99 -13.21 -7.20
N ILE A 155 1.74 -12.72 -7.21
CA ILE A 155 0.57 -13.57 -6.98
C ILE A 155 0.39 -14.60 -8.08
N ARG A 156 0.74 -14.28 -9.33
CA ARG A 156 0.77 -15.27 -10.41
C ARG A 156 1.76 -16.40 -10.10
N ALA A 157 2.98 -16.08 -9.67
CA ALA A 157 3.99 -17.07 -9.32
C ALA A 157 3.52 -17.98 -8.16
N GLU A 158 3.00 -17.40 -7.11
CA GLU A 158 2.41 -18.11 -5.97
C GLU A 158 1.22 -19.00 -6.40
N THR A 159 0.36 -18.51 -7.30
CA THR A 159 -0.79 -19.26 -7.82
C THR A 159 -0.33 -20.45 -8.66
N LEU A 160 0.72 -20.28 -9.47
CA LEU A 160 1.33 -21.37 -10.24
C LEU A 160 1.87 -22.46 -9.33
N SER A 161 2.50 -22.10 -8.22
CA SER A 161 2.96 -23.06 -7.21
C SER A 161 1.78 -23.72 -6.46
N ALA A 162 0.84 -22.92 -6.00
CA ALA A 162 -0.29 -23.42 -5.19
C ALA A 162 -1.22 -24.36 -5.97
N LYS A 163 -1.37 -24.18 -7.27
CA LYS A 163 -2.24 -25.07 -8.07
C LYS A 163 -1.70 -26.51 -8.22
N GLU A 164 -0.43 -26.73 -7.93
CA GLU A 164 0.21 -28.05 -7.95
C GLU A 164 0.07 -28.80 -6.60
N TYR A 165 -0.51 -28.19 -5.57
CA TYR A 165 -0.75 -28.87 -4.28
C TYR A 165 -1.75 -30.01 -4.45
N ASP A 166 -1.49 -31.16 -3.83
CA ASP A 166 -2.31 -32.37 -3.95
C ASP A 166 -3.78 -32.14 -3.72
N TYR A 167 -4.16 -31.34 -2.70
CA TYR A 167 -5.53 -31.04 -2.40
C TYR A 167 -6.23 -30.15 -3.46
N VAL A 168 -5.47 -29.33 -4.18
CA VAL A 168 -5.99 -28.50 -5.31
C VAL A 168 -6.19 -29.40 -6.53
N VAL A 169 -5.20 -30.24 -6.83
CA VAL A 169 -5.24 -31.22 -7.93
C VAL A 169 -6.42 -32.17 -7.71
N TYR A 170 -6.56 -32.73 -6.51
CA TYR A 170 -7.71 -33.59 -6.16
C TYR A 170 -9.05 -32.89 -6.35
N SER A 171 -9.19 -31.64 -5.86
CA SER A 171 -10.41 -30.86 -6.03
C SER A 171 -10.75 -30.61 -7.49
N LYS A 172 -9.76 -30.44 -8.36
CA LYS A 172 -9.97 -30.30 -9.81
C LYS A 172 -10.48 -31.61 -10.43
N PHE A 173 -9.88 -32.77 -10.04
CA PHE A 173 -10.33 -34.07 -10.54
C PHE A 173 -11.74 -34.44 -10.09
N THR A 174 -12.16 -34.00 -8.90
CA THR A 174 -13.54 -34.23 -8.40
C THR A 174 -14.57 -33.27 -8.99
N GLY A 175 -14.18 -32.42 -9.94
CA GLY A 175 -15.09 -31.52 -10.65
C GLY A 175 -15.51 -30.26 -9.89
N VAL A 176 -14.77 -29.88 -8.82
CA VAL A 176 -15.03 -28.63 -8.09
C VAL A 176 -14.82 -27.44 -9.01
N LYS A 177 -15.74 -26.48 -8.98
CA LYS A 177 -15.68 -25.28 -9.83
C LYS A 177 -14.40 -24.45 -9.55
N ALA A 178 -13.79 -23.94 -10.61
CA ALA A 178 -12.58 -23.12 -10.56
C ALA A 178 -12.68 -21.96 -9.55
N THR A 179 -13.82 -21.26 -9.50
CA THR A 179 -14.06 -20.16 -8.55
C THR A 179 -14.03 -20.63 -7.08
N THR A 180 -14.47 -21.85 -6.81
CA THR A 180 -14.42 -22.46 -5.47
C THR A 180 -12.98 -22.83 -5.12
N ILE A 181 -12.25 -23.44 -6.05
CA ILE A 181 -10.82 -23.76 -5.88
C ILE A 181 -10.02 -22.50 -5.58
N LEU A 182 -10.19 -21.45 -6.39
CA LEU A 182 -9.53 -20.16 -6.16
C LEU A 182 -9.82 -19.58 -4.77
N LYS A 183 -11.09 -19.52 -4.37
CA LYS A 183 -11.49 -18.87 -3.11
C LYS A 183 -11.18 -19.70 -1.87
N ARG A 184 -11.33 -21.05 -1.93
CA ARG A 184 -11.20 -21.91 -0.75
C ARG A 184 -9.83 -22.56 -0.58
N HIS A 185 -9.08 -22.69 -1.65
CA HIS A 185 -7.81 -23.40 -1.62
C HIS A 185 -6.62 -22.49 -1.96
N ILE A 186 -6.63 -21.82 -3.11
CA ILE A 186 -5.48 -21.04 -3.57
C ILE A 186 -5.37 -19.72 -2.80
N LEU A 187 -6.44 -18.91 -2.76
CA LEU A 187 -6.39 -17.62 -2.08
C LEU A 187 -5.96 -17.72 -0.61
N PRO A 188 -6.48 -18.65 0.22
CA PRO A 188 -5.98 -18.81 1.57
C PRO A 188 -4.50 -19.23 1.65
N ALA A 189 -4.02 -20.02 0.71
CA ALA A 189 -2.63 -20.46 0.67
C ALA A 189 -1.65 -19.32 0.41
N ILE A 190 -2.05 -18.33 -0.40
CA ILE A 190 -1.21 -17.18 -0.76
C ILE A 190 -1.36 -15.97 0.16
N ILE A 191 -2.33 -15.97 1.11
CA ILE A 191 -2.53 -14.85 2.05
C ILE A 191 -1.24 -14.44 2.77
N PRO A 192 -0.40 -15.34 3.30
CA PRO A 192 0.84 -14.94 3.97
C PRO A 192 1.74 -14.10 3.07
N THR A 193 1.96 -14.53 1.83
CA THR A 193 2.75 -13.79 0.84
C THR A 193 2.07 -12.46 0.46
N LEU A 194 0.75 -12.47 0.33
CA LEU A 194 -0.03 -11.26 0.03
C LEU A 194 0.12 -10.19 1.12
N VAL A 195 0.04 -10.58 2.40
CA VAL A 195 0.19 -9.66 3.54
C VAL A 195 1.60 -9.05 3.56
N VAL A 196 2.63 -9.87 3.36
CA VAL A 196 4.02 -9.37 3.31
C VAL A 196 4.21 -8.42 2.12
N ALA A 197 3.73 -8.79 0.94
CA ALA A 197 3.87 -7.96 -0.26
C ALA A 197 3.04 -6.67 -0.20
N ALA A 198 1.90 -6.66 0.50
CA ALA A 198 1.08 -5.47 0.68
C ALA A 198 1.70 -4.48 1.68
N SER A 199 2.60 -4.94 2.56
CA SER A 199 3.28 -4.11 3.56
C SER A 199 4.61 -3.53 3.08
N SER A 200 5.10 -3.93 1.91
CA SER A 200 6.36 -3.49 1.30
C SER A 200 6.16 -2.47 0.18
#